data_535d1216fd6f4a7b5e074d79cfd12ade
#
_entry.id   535d1216fd6f4a7b5e074d79cfd12ade
#
_cell.length_a   1.000
_cell.length_b   1.000
_cell.length_c   1.000
_cell.angle_alpha   90.00
_cell.angle_beta   90.00
_cell.angle_gamma   90.00
#
_symmetry.space_group_name_H-M   'P 1'
#
loop_
_entity.id
_entity.type
_entity.pdbx_description
1 polymer ?
#
loop_
_entity_poly.entity_id
_entity_poly.type
_entity_poly.pdbx_seq_one_letter_code
_entity_poly.pdbx_strand_id
1 'polypeptide(L)'
;LQSIEKKGNRLLVTLGSEYSDRQSTREVDQVVIECATRPLDQLYFDLKPQSRNRGAVDHRDLIEGRAQTIATNPDGGFMLFRIGDAVASRNIHAAIYDGLRYAKDF
;
A
#
# COMPACT_ATOMS: atom_id res chain seq x y z
N LEU A 1 -19.83 -4.29 -3.13
CA LEU A 1 -19.95 -5.36 -4.13
C LEU A 1 -19.54 -6.68 -3.47
N GLN A 2 -20.43 -7.68 -3.51
CA GLN A 2 -20.16 -9.01 -2.92
C GLN A 2 -19.89 -10.05 -4.00
N SER A 3 -20.72 -10.11 -5.04
CA SER A 3 -20.50 -11.03 -6.15
C SER A 3 -20.97 -10.46 -7.48
N ILE A 4 -20.41 -10.98 -8.56
CA ILE A 4 -20.88 -10.78 -9.94
C ILE A 4 -20.98 -12.16 -10.57
N GLU A 5 -22.15 -12.49 -11.07
CA GLU A 5 -22.41 -13.77 -11.72
C GLU A 5 -22.97 -13.55 -13.14
N LYS A 6 -22.57 -14.39 -14.07
CA LYS A 6 -23.12 -14.34 -15.43
C LYS A 6 -24.50 -15.00 -15.46
N LYS A 7 -25.50 -14.27 -15.92
CA LYS A 7 -26.87 -14.76 -16.09
C LYS A 7 -27.31 -14.54 -17.54
N GLY A 8 -27.14 -15.57 -18.35
CA GLY A 8 -27.38 -15.45 -19.79
C GLY A 8 -26.44 -14.42 -20.44
N ASN A 9 -27.00 -13.36 -21.01
CA ASN A 9 -26.28 -12.26 -21.65
C ASN A 9 -26.09 -11.04 -20.73
N ARG A 10 -26.52 -11.14 -19.47
CA ARG A 10 -26.42 -10.06 -18.47
C ARG A 10 -25.61 -10.52 -17.26
N LEU A 11 -25.33 -9.58 -16.37
CA LEU A 11 -24.62 -9.80 -15.11
C LEU A 11 -25.62 -9.61 -13.95
N LEU A 12 -25.67 -10.59 -13.05
CA LEU A 12 -26.34 -10.46 -11.75
C LEU A 12 -25.32 -9.98 -10.74
N VAL A 13 -25.56 -8.81 -10.17
CA VAL A 13 -24.67 -8.17 -9.19
C VAL A 13 -25.32 -8.22 -7.83
N THR A 14 -24.60 -8.75 -6.84
CA THR A 14 -25.02 -8.72 -5.44
C THR A 14 -24.25 -7.62 -4.70
N LEU A 15 -25.01 -6.70 -4.13
CA LEU A 15 -24.53 -5.59 -3.33
C LEU A 15 -24.88 -5.83 -1.86
N GLY A 16 -23.95 -5.57 -0.97
CA GLY A 16 -24.12 -5.66 0.46
C GLY A 16 -23.18 -4.70 1.18
N SER A 17 -23.36 -4.57 2.48
CA SER A 17 -22.51 -3.77 3.36
C SER A 17 -21.92 -4.65 4.46
N GLU A 18 -20.73 -4.33 4.92
CA GLU A 18 -20.14 -4.95 6.12
C GLU A 18 -20.80 -4.51 7.42
N TYR A 19 -21.60 -3.44 7.34
CA TYR A 19 -22.29 -2.84 8.50
C TYR A 19 -23.75 -3.25 8.61
N SER A 20 -24.26 -4.13 7.72
CA SER A 20 -25.68 -4.49 7.65
C SER A 20 -25.85 -5.82 6.92
N ASP A 21 -26.74 -6.66 7.41
CA ASP A 21 -27.13 -7.93 6.77
C ASP A 21 -27.99 -7.74 5.50
N ARG A 22 -28.26 -6.48 5.12
CA ARG A 22 -29.06 -6.19 3.93
C ARG A 22 -28.24 -6.43 2.67
N GLN A 23 -28.81 -7.23 1.79
CA GLN A 23 -28.31 -7.46 0.46
C GLN A 23 -29.35 -7.04 -0.58
N SER A 24 -28.87 -6.61 -1.73
CA SER A 24 -29.70 -6.34 -2.90
C SER A 24 -29.05 -6.90 -4.14
N THR A 25 -29.83 -7.36 -5.09
CA THR A 25 -29.37 -7.85 -6.38
C THR A 25 -29.85 -6.96 -7.51
N ARG A 26 -29.02 -6.80 -8.54
CA ARG A 26 -29.37 -6.06 -9.77
C ARG A 26 -28.89 -6.83 -10.99
N GLU A 27 -29.71 -6.85 -12.04
CA GLU A 27 -29.29 -7.30 -13.35
C GLU A 27 -28.84 -6.09 -14.17
N VAL A 28 -27.60 -6.15 -14.65
CA VAL A 28 -26.97 -5.07 -15.41
C VAL A 28 -26.24 -5.63 -16.63
N ASP A 29 -26.01 -4.80 -17.62
CA ASP A 29 -25.28 -5.19 -18.83
C ASP A 29 -23.76 -5.10 -18.65
N GLN A 30 -23.32 -4.18 -17.78
CA GLN A 30 -21.91 -3.95 -17.50
C GLN A 30 -21.71 -3.55 -16.05
N VAL A 31 -20.58 -3.95 -15.46
CA VAL A 31 -20.11 -3.48 -14.16
C VAL A 31 -18.74 -2.84 -14.35
N VAL A 32 -18.64 -1.57 -13.94
CA VAL A 32 -17.37 -0.86 -13.86
C VAL A 32 -16.92 -0.87 -12.40
N ILE A 33 -15.74 -1.42 -12.16
CA ILE A 33 -15.18 -1.51 -10.81
C ILE A 33 -13.99 -0.57 -10.73
N GLU A 34 -14.05 0.39 -9.83
CA GLU A 34 -12.92 1.20 -9.42
C GLU A 34 -12.53 0.78 -8.00
N CYS A 35 -11.43 0.03 -7.90
CA CYS A 35 -10.86 -0.38 -6.62
C CYS A 35 -9.68 0.51 -6.28
N ALA A 36 -9.35 0.61 -4.99
CA ALA A 36 -8.14 1.27 -4.55
C ALA A 36 -6.90 0.68 -5.25
N THR A 37 -5.88 1.50 -5.42
CA THR A 37 -4.61 1.12 -6.02
C THR A 37 -3.82 0.19 -5.10
N ARG A 38 -3.11 -0.77 -5.68
CA ARG A 38 -2.15 -1.60 -4.95
C ARG A 38 -0.75 -1.02 -5.12
N PRO A 39 0.02 -0.88 -4.04
CA PRO A 39 1.43 -0.50 -4.15
C PRO A 39 2.23 -1.48 -5.02
N LEU A 40 3.16 -0.96 -5.82
CA LEU A 40 4.20 -1.76 -6.49
C LEU A 40 5.38 -1.88 -5.52
N ASP A 41 5.29 -2.81 -4.60
CA ASP A 41 6.23 -2.95 -3.50
C ASP A 41 7.02 -4.27 -3.48
N GLN A 42 6.92 -5.08 -4.54
CA GLN A 42 7.63 -6.36 -4.64
C GLN A 42 9.14 -6.19 -4.45
N LEU A 43 9.75 -5.21 -5.10
CA LEU A 43 11.19 -4.94 -4.97
C LEU A 43 11.59 -4.64 -3.52
N TYR A 44 10.75 -3.95 -2.76
CA TYR A 44 11.01 -3.71 -1.35
C TYR A 44 11.05 -5.01 -0.56
N PHE A 45 10.11 -5.93 -0.78
CA PHE A 45 10.08 -7.20 -0.07
C PHE A 45 11.24 -8.12 -0.46
N ASP A 46 11.67 -8.09 -1.73
CA ASP A 46 12.81 -8.86 -2.23
C ASP A 46 14.13 -8.38 -1.62
N LEU A 47 14.30 -7.07 -1.44
CA LEU A 47 15.50 -6.47 -0.88
C LEU A 47 15.53 -6.44 0.65
N LYS A 48 14.38 -6.53 1.30
CA LYS A 48 14.22 -6.39 2.74
C LYS A 48 15.13 -7.31 3.56
N PRO A 49 15.30 -8.62 3.24
CA PRO A 49 16.19 -9.51 3.99
C PRO A 49 17.65 -9.10 3.97
N GLN A 50 18.09 -8.40 2.93
CA GLN A 50 19.47 -7.99 2.69
C GLN A 50 19.81 -6.62 3.29
N SER A 51 18.78 -5.88 3.69
CA SER A 51 18.97 -4.53 4.23
C SER A 51 19.32 -4.54 5.71
N ARG A 52 20.09 -3.53 6.14
CA ARG A 52 20.57 -3.36 7.52
C ARG A 52 19.43 -3.19 8.51
N ASN A 53 18.43 -2.40 8.18
CA ASN A 53 17.26 -2.14 9.00
C ASN A 53 16.13 -3.18 8.80
N ARG A 54 16.27 -4.12 7.87
CA ARG A 54 15.21 -5.05 7.43
C ARG A 54 13.90 -4.32 7.13
N GLY A 55 13.98 -3.13 6.53
CA GLY A 55 12.84 -2.29 6.22
C GLY A 55 12.12 -1.68 7.42
N ALA A 56 12.68 -1.80 8.63
CA ALA A 56 12.13 -1.17 9.82
C ALA A 56 12.40 0.35 9.82
N VAL A 57 11.47 1.10 10.43
CA VAL A 57 11.54 2.55 10.58
C VAL A 57 11.31 2.89 12.05
N ASP A 58 12.17 3.71 12.61
CA ASP A 58 11.90 4.35 13.89
C ASP A 58 10.97 5.54 13.65
N HIS A 59 9.72 5.41 14.06
CA HIS A 59 8.72 6.45 13.87
C HIS A 59 8.98 7.68 14.73
N ARG A 60 9.62 7.52 15.88
CA ARG A 60 9.96 8.65 16.74
C ARG A 60 11.04 9.50 16.09
N ASP A 61 12.12 8.86 15.63
CA ASP A 61 13.19 9.55 14.92
C ASP A 61 12.66 10.19 13.63
N LEU A 62 11.78 9.51 12.91
CA LEU A 62 11.15 10.06 11.72
C LEU A 62 10.30 11.31 12.00
N ILE A 63 9.54 11.33 13.10
CA ILE A 63 8.72 12.47 13.51
C ILE A 63 9.59 13.64 13.96
N GLU A 64 10.65 13.34 14.70
CA GLU A 64 11.59 14.36 15.23
C GLU A 64 12.63 14.80 14.18
N GLY A 65 12.60 14.25 12.97
CA GLY A 65 13.51 14.59 11.89
C GLY A 65 14.95 14.15 12.15
N ARG A 66 15.15 13.08 12.89
CA ARG A 66 16.47 12.48 13.13
C ARG A 66 16.78 11.37 12.15
N ALA A 67 18.05 11.11 11.94
CA ALA A 67 18.54 10.02 11.11
C ALA A 67 18.09 8.64 11.63
N GLN A 68 17.74 7.75 10.72
CA GLN A 68 17.34 6.37 11.04
C GLN A 68 18.57 5.52 11.36
N THR A 69 18.62 4.95 12.55
CA THR A 69 19.78 4.19 13.05
C THR A 69 19.51 2.72 13.31
N ILE A 70 18.30 2.21 13.00
CA ILE A 70 17.95 0.80 13.22
C ILE A 70 18.88 -0.11 12.41
N ALA A 71 19.54 -1.05 13.09
CA ALA A 71 20.45 -2.03 12.52
C ALA A 71 20.13 -3.44 13.05
N THR A 72 18.99 -4.00 12.62
CA THR A 72 18.57 -5.37 12.99
C THR A 72 19.31 -6.45 12.22
N ASN A 73 19.98 -6.09 11.15
CA ASN A 73 20.87 -6.93 10.34
C ASN A 73 22.20 -6.20 10.12
N PRO A 74 23.19 -6.33 11.03
CA PRO A 74 24.46 -5.62 10.92
C PRO A 74 25.24 -5.90 9.64
N ASP A 75 25.07 -7.10 9.05
CA ASP A 75 25.73 -7.51 7.81
C ASP A 75 25.07 -6.93 6.56
N GLY A 76 23.93 -6.27 6.71
CA GLY A 76 23.21 -5.62 5.61
C GLY A 76 24.00 -4.46 5.02
N GLY A 77 24.13 -4.44 3.69
CA GLY A 77 24.93 -3.46 2.97
C GLY A 77 24.29 -2.08 2.81
N PHE A 78 22.99 -1.93 3.09
CA PHE A 78 22.24 -0.70 2.84
C PHE A 78 21.05 -0.54 3.79
N MET A 79 20.59 0.69 3.95
CA MET A 79 19.29 0.99 4.58
C MET A 79 18.19 0.92 3.51
N LEU A 80 17.04 0.37 3.86
CA LEU A 80 15.92 0.22 2.95
C LEU A 80 14.67 0.88 3.52
N PHE A 81 14.09 1.80 2.77
CA PHE A 81 12.85 2.47 3.10
C PHE A 81 11.88 2.38 1.93
N ARG A 82 10.59 2.39 2.25
CA ARG A 82 9.51 2.44 1.28
C ARG A 82 8.82 3.79 1.41
N ILE A 83 8.71 4.52 0.30
CA ILE A 83 8.17 5.88 0.26
C ILE A 83 7.13 6.02 -0.86
N GLY A 84 6.35 7.08 -0.79
CA GLY A 84 5.36 7.42 -1.82
C GLY A 84 4.37 6.30 -2.07
N ASP A 85 4.06 6.08 -3.34
CA ASP A 85 3.06 5.09 -3.77
C ASP A 85 3.49 3.64 -3.53
N ALA A 86 4.77 3.38 -3.27
CA ALA A 86 5.21 2.06 -2.81
C ALA A 86 4.71 1.75 -1.38
N VAL A 87 4.35 2.75 -0.57
CA VAL A 87 3.72 2.57 0.74
C VAL A 87 2.21 2.48 0.59
N ALA A 88 1.62 3.50 0.01
CA ALA A 88 0.19 3.63 -0.23
C ALA A 88 -0.03 4.72 -1.27
N SER A 89 -0.93 4.48 -2.22
CA SER A 89 -1.26 5.49 -3.21
C SER A 89 -1.91 6.70 -2.54
N ARG A 90 -1.27 7.84 -2.72
CA ARG A 90 -1.71 9.14 -2.21
C ARG A 90 -1.59 10.17 -3.33
N ASN A 91 -1.05 11.33 -3.06
CA ASN A 91 -0.79 12.36 -4.05
C ASN A 91 0.72 12.62 -4.19
N ILE A 92 1.10 13.33 -5.26
CA ILE A 92 2.51 13.63 -5.56
C ILE A 92 3.21 14.39 -4.43
N HIS A 93 2.50 15.27 -3.71
CA HIS A 93 3.07 16.02 -2.60
C HIS A 93 3.46 15.09 -1.44
N ALA A 94 2.65 14.08 -1.14
CA ALA A 94 2.97 13.09 -0.12
C ALA A 94 4.21 12.27 -0.52
N ALA A 95 4.35 11.90 -1.79
CA ALA A 95 5.51 11.16 -2.27
C ALA A 95 6.80 12.01 -2.17
N ILE A 96 6.74 13.28 -2.56
CA ILE A 96 7.87 14.22 -2.41
C ILE A 96 8.22 14.43 -0.93
N TYR A 97 7.23 14.59 -0.08
CA TYR A 97 7.44 14.79 1.36
C TYR A 97 8.06 13.56 2.03
N ASP A 98 7.63 12.35 1.68
CA ASP A 98 8.26 11.13 2.15
C ASP A 98 9.74 11.08 1.73
N GLY A 99 10.04 11.37 0.45
CA GLY A 99 11.42 11.45 -0.05
C GLY A 99 12.27 12.44 0.74
N LEU A 100 11.74 13.65 0.96
CA LEU A 100 12.43 14.67 1.72
C LEU A 100 12.73 14.22 3.17
N ARG A 101 11.78 13.58 3.84
CA ARG A 101 11.95 13.14 5.23
C ARG A 101 13.00 12.05 5.41
N TYR A 102 13.13 11.15 4.44
CA TYR A 102 14.10 10.06 4.51
C TYR A 102 15.46 10.42 3.92
N ALA A 103 15.52 11.37 2.98
CA ALA A 103 16.73 11.66 2.23
C ALA A 103 17.50 12.91 2.70
N LYS A 104 16.97 13.69 3.64
CA LYS A 104 17.62 14.96 4.04
C LYS A 104 18.88 14.76 4.88
N ASP A 105 19.07 13.58 5.47
CA ASP A 105 20.18 13.26 6.39
C ASP A 105 21.19 12.26 5.79
N PHE A 106 21.21 12.15 4.45
CA PHE A 106 22.23 11.39 3.71
C PHE A 106 23.36 12.29 3.27
#